data_ff99c31930de95ffccc809f8ed7fb069
#
_entry.id   ff99c31930de95ffccc809f8ed7fb069
#
_cell.length_a   1.000
_cell.length_b   1.000
_cell.length_c   1.000
_cell.angle_alpha   90.00
_cell.angle_beta   90.00
_cell.angle_gamma   90.00
#
_symmetry.space_group_name_H-M   'P 1'
#
loop_
_entity.id
_entity.type
_entity.pdbx_description
1 polymer ?
#
loop_
_entity_poly.entity_id
_entity_poly.type
_entity_poly.pdbx_seq_one_letter_code
_entity_poly.pdbx_strand_id
1 'polypeptide(L)'
;MNERLQKLIAQAGIASRRKAEELIANGAVTVNGEVVTEPGTKANPETDHIKVGGKLINKKLERRANVYILLNKPKGYLSSAADPEGRKLVTDLVRGFGKVHPVGRLDFNTEGLIILTNDGEFTNFVASSKAVPKVYEVKTKGLPTEVALNKLRRGTLLPDGFKTAPAEIKNLKPTENNGWYEVTLFEGHNQQIRKMFDAVGHSVVKLRRISIGHIKDDKIPVGAYRLLDEDEVNFFRNPTQKTLKKFTPKDESVQPKLKTHSRSVKPKKIQSRKFKKR
;
A
#
# COMPACT_ATOMS: atom_id res chain seq x y z
N MET A 1 18.03 1.11 -24.44
CA MET A 1 18.10 0.12 -23.30
C MET A 1 17.07 -0.97 -23.53
N ASN A 2 17.42 -2.26 -23.37
CA ASN A 2 16.52 -3.39 -23.63
C ASN A 2 15.44 -3.51 -22.55
N GLU A 3 14.17 -3.46 -22.95
CA GLU A 3 13.01 -3.64 -22.09
C GLU A 3 12.16 -4.83 -22.53
N ARG A 4 11.38 -5.43 -21.61
CA ARG A 4 10.48 -6.53 -21.93
C ARG A 4 9.39 -6.08 -22.91
N LEU A 5 9.14 -6.84 -23.99
CA LEU A 5 8.16 -6.50 -25.01
C LEU A 5 6.77 -6.21 -24.45
N GLN A 6 6.27 -7.00 -23.49
CA GLN A 6 4.98 -6.73 -22.86
C GLN A 6 4.94 -5.40 -22.12
N LYS A 7 6.10 -4.90 -21.59
CA LYS A 7 6.19 -3.57 -20.99
C LYS A 7 6.05 -2.50 -22.06
N LEU A 8 6.79 -2.62 -23.16
CA LEU A 8 6.75 -1.70 -24.30
C LEU A 8 5.37 -1.61 -24.94
N ILE A 9 4.71 -2.75 -25.17
CA ILE A 9 3.34 -2.81 -25.73
C ILE A 9 2.34 -2.12 -24.80
N ALA A 10 2.49 -2.29 -23.48
CA ALA A 10 1.64 -1.63 -22.49
C ALA A 10 1.91 -0.12 -22.42
N GLN A 11 3.18 0.31 -22.49
CA GLN A 11 3.57 1.74 -22.56
C GLN A 11 3.04 2.41 -23.83
N ALA A 12 3.06 1.72 -24.97
CA ALA A 12 2.45 2.20 -26.21
C ALA A 12 0.92 2.31 -26.13
N GLY A 13 0.30 1.84 -25.01
CA GLY A 13 -1.13 1.87 -24.80
C GLY A 13 -1.92 0.92 -25.69
N ILE A 14 -1.29 -0.10 -26.27
CA ILE A 14 -1.93 -1.10 -27.13
C ILE A 14 -2.75 -2.07 -26.29
N ALA A 15 -2.13 -2.70 -25.27
CA ALA A 15 -2.74 -3.72 -24.42
C ALA A 15 -2.25 -3.59 -22.97
N SER A 16 -2.89 -4.29 -22.00
CA SER A 16 -2.28 -4.51 -20.69
C SER A 16 -1.07 -5.44 -20.80
N ARG A 17 -0.17 -5.45 -19.82
CA ARG A 17 1.02 -6.34 -19.85
C ARG A 17 0.64 -7.81 -20.03
N ARG A 18 -0.41 -8.30 -19.33
CA ARG A 18 -0.92 -9.67 -19.49
C ARG A 18 -1.47 -9.92 -20.88
N LYS A 19 -2.29 -9.01 -21.38
CA LYS A 19 -2.82 -9.14 -22.77
C LYS A 19 -1.71 -9.03 -23.82
N ALA A 20 -0.65 -8.27 -23.54
CA ALA A 20 0.53 -8.21 -24.41
C ALA A 20 1.31 -9.54 -24.42
N GLU A 21 1.39 -10.25 -23.28
CA GLU A 21 1.96 -11.60 -23.23
C GLU A 21 1.14 -12.59 -24.07
N GLU A 22 -0.19 -12.50 -24.03
CA GLU A 22 -1.06 -13.31 -24.92
C GLU A 22 -0.84 -12.97 -26.42
N LEU A 23 -0.69 -11.68 -26.76
CA LEU A 23 -0.39 -11.25 -28.13
C LEU A 23 0.97 -11.77 -28.61
N ILE A 24 1.98 -11.79 -27.75
CA ILE A 24 3.30 -12.36 -28.04
C ILE A 24 3.16 -13.87 -28.28
N ALA A 25 2.55 -14.60 -27.33
CA ALA A 25 2.39 -16.05 -27.43
C ALA A 25 1.62 -16.48 -28.70
N ASN A 26 0.67 -15.66 -29.15
CA ASN A 26 -0.11 -15.89 -30.35
C ASN A 26 0.59 -15.43 -31.67
N GLY A 27 1.87 -15.01 -31.61
CA GLY A 27 2.63 -14.59 -32.78
C GLY A 27 2.18 -13.27 -33.40
N ALA A 28 1.39 -12.46 -32.68
CA ALA A 28 0.92 -11.17 -33.17
C ALA A 28 1.95 -10.02 -33.05
N VAL A 29 3.15 -10.32 -32.55
CA VAL A 29 4.22 -9.34 -32.32
C VAL A 29 5.45 -9.71 -33.17
N THR A 30 6.03 -8.70 -33.85
CA THR A 30 7.29 -8.86 -34.57
C THR A 30 8.32 -7.83 -34.07
N VAL A 31 9.57 -8.25 -34.05
CA VAL A 31 10.73 -7.38 -33.76
C VAL A 31 11.68 -7.50 -34.94
N ASN A 32 12.01 -6.41 -35.59
CA ASN A 32 12.88 -6.35 -36.80
C ASN A 32 12.40 -7.28 -37.95
N GLY A 33 11.10 -7.53 -38.02
CA GLY A 33 10.49 -8.39 -39.03
C GLY A 33 10.30 -9.85 -38.61
N GLU A 34 10.96 -10.30 -37.55
CA GLU A 34 10.83 -11.68 -37.04
C GLU A 34 9.68 -11.79 -36.03
N VAL A 35 8.91 -12.87 -36.12
CA VAL A 35 7.81 -13.15 -35.18
C VAL A 35 8.38 -13.60 -33.85
N VAL A 36 7.91 -12.98 -32.77
CA VAL A 36 8.31 -13.31 -31.39
C VAL A 36 7.13 -13.96 -30.68
N THR A 37 7.35 -15.17 -30.17
CA THR A 37 6.36 -15.94 -29.39
C THR A 37 6.81 -16.22 -27.95
N GLU A 38 8.10 -16.05 -27.65
CA GLU A 38 8.67 -16.38 -26.36
C GLU A 38 8.34 -15.32 -25.29
N PRO A 39 7.71 -15.71 -24.16
CA PRO A 39 7.45 -14.80 -23.04
C PRO A 39 8.75 -14.27 -22.44
N GLY A 40 8.75 -12.98 -22.10
CA GLY A 40 9.90 -12.35 -21.49
C GLY A 40 10.93 -11.78 -22.46
N THR A 41 10.78 -11.98 -23.77
CA THR A 41 11.62 -11.38 -24.81
C THR A 41 11.74 -9.87 -24.60
N LYS A 42 12.95 -9.35 -24.85
CA LYS A 42 13.29 -7.94 -24.70
C LYS A 42 13.59 -7.32 -26.07
N ALA A 43 13.31 -6.04 -26.20
CA ALA A 43 13.68 -5.23 -27.37
C ALA A 43 14.11 -3.82 -26.93
N ASN A 44 14.90 -3.18 -27.76
CA ASN A 44 15.27 -1.78 -27.57
C ASN A 44 14.34 -0.87 -28.40
N PRO A 45 13.49 -0.05 -27.78
CA PRO A 45 12.54 0.79 -28.51
C PRO A 45 13.18 1.85 -29.40
N GLU A 46 14.47 2.17 -29.17
CA GLU A 46 15.20 3.17 -29.93
C GLU A 46 15.79 2.60 -31.23
N THR A 47 16.14 1.31 -31.25
CA THR A 47 16.83 0.67 -32.39
C THR A 47 16.00 -0.42 -33.08
N ASP A 48 15.10 -1.07 -32.36
CA ASP A 48 14.32 -2.19 -32.89
C ASP A 48 12.96 -1.74 -33.44
N HIS A 49 12.58 -2.27 -34.59
CA HIS A 49 11.26 -2.04 -35.19
C HIS A 49 10.23 -2.99 -34.59
N ILE A 50 9.43 -2.51 -33.65
CA ILE A 50 8.43 -3.33 -32.93
C ILE A 50 7.06 -3.13 -33.58
N LYS A 51 6.43 -4.22 -34.05
CA LYS A 51 5.07 -4.19 -34.58
C LYS A 51 4.14 -5.10 -33.78
N VAL A 52 2.88 -4.66 -33.63
CA VAL A 52 1.78 -5.44 -33.04
C VAL A 52 0.62 -5.45 -34.00
N GLY A 53 0.19 -6.65 -34.41
CA GLY A 53 -0.83 -6.81 -35.46
C GLY A 53 -0.45 -6.07 -36.76
N GLY A 54 0.81 -6.17 -37.18
CA GLY A 54 1.38 -5.50 -38.36
C GLY A 54 1.63 -4.01 -38.24
N LYS A 55 1.22 -3.34 -37.16
CA LYS A 55 1.36 -1.88 -36.97
C LYS A 55 2.58 -1.55 -36.12
N LEU A 56 3.47 -0.66 -36.61
CA LEU A 56 4.63 -0.16 -35.87
C LEU A 56 4.18 0.63 -34.65
N ILE A 57 4.78 0.32 -33.48
CA ILE A 57 4.41 0.95 -32.21
C ILE A 57 5.47 1.94 -31.69
N ASN A 58 6.66 2.02 -32.26
CA ASN A 58 7.76 2.86 -31.78
C ASN A 58 7.38 4.32 -31.59
N LYS A 59 6.68 4.95 -32.56
CA LYS A 59 6.17 6.33 -32.43
C LYS A 59 5.23 6.53 -31.23
N LYS A 60 4.55 5.48 -30.77
CA LYS A 60 3.68 5.53 -29.59
C LYS A 60 4.46 5.38 -28.28
N LEU A 61 5.73 4.95 -28.37
CA LEU A 61 6.67 4.87 -27.25
C LEU A 61 7.42 6.20 -27.05
N GLU A 62 7.44 7.06 -28.08
CA GLU A 62 7.89 8.45 -27.92
C GLU A 62 7.08 9.07 -26.77
N ARG A 63 7.80 9.63 -25.82
CA ARG A 63 7.34 10.00 -24.47
C ARG A 63 5.98 10.68 -24.46
N ARG A 64 4.95 9.95 -24.08
CA ARG A 64 3.74 10.59 -23.56
C ARG A 64 4.12 11.22 -22.22
N ALA A 65 3.69 12.48 -22.02
CA ALA A 65 3.84 13.12 -20.73
C ALA A 65 3.24 12.21 -19.63
N ASN A 66 4.00 12.02 -18.56
CA ASN A 66 3.49 11.30 -17.42
C ASN A 66 2.42 12.11 -16.72
N VAL A 67 1.37 11.45 -16.29
CA VAL A 67 0.24 12.06 -15.58
C VAL A 67 0.11 11.43 -14.22
N TYR A 68 -0.09 12.24 -13.19
CA TYR A 68 -0.25 11.82 -11.81
C TYR A 68 -1.50 12.47 -11.22
N ILE A 69 -2.49 11.68 -10.90
CA ILE A 69 -3.82 12.12 -10.47
C ILE A 69 -4.05 11.62 -9.05
N LEU A 70 -4.32 12.52 -8.11
CA LEU A 70 -4.76 12.19 -6.77
C LEU A 70 -6.31 12.20 -6.75
N LEU A 71 -6.91 11.05 -6.59
CA LEU A 71 -8.36 10.87 -6.51
C LEU A 71 -8.77 10.56 -5.07
N ASN A 72 -9.82 11.20 -4.57
CA ASN A 72 -10.52 10.77 -3.36
C ASN A 72 -11.59 9.74 -3.75
N LYS A 73 -11.20 8.47 -3.74
CA LYS A 73 -12.02 7.34 -4.21
C LYS A 73 -13.29 7.18 -3.35
N PRO A 74 -14.48 7.16 -3.95
CA PRO A 74 -15.71 6.78 -3.25
C PRO A 74 -15.80 5.25 -3.06
N LYS A 75 -16.72 4.78 -2.21
CA LYS A 75 -17.13 3.38 -2.16
C LYS A 75 -17.79 2.97 -3.46
N GLY A 76 -17.85 1.66 -3.73
CA GLY A 76 -18.51 1.11 -4.91
C GLY A 76 -17.73 1.24 -6.21
N TYR A 77 -16.41 1.50 -6.13
CA TYR A 77 -15.51 1.55 -7.27
C TYR A 77 -14.33 0.58 -7.08
N LEU A 78 -14.01 -0.17 -8.12
CA LEU A 78 -12.84 -1.04 -8.12
C LEU A 78 -11.56 -0.25 -8.42
N SER A 79 -10.49 -0.53 -7.68
CA SER A 79 -9.15 -0.02 -7.96
C SER A 79 -8.48 -0.87 -9.05
N SER A 80 -9.02 -0.78 -10.27
CA SER A 80 -8.54 -1.48 -11.46
C SER A 80 -8.66 -0.58 -12.68
N ALA A 81 -7.92 -0.91 -13.75
CA ALA A 81 -8.03 -0.27 -15.06
C ALA A 81 -8.98 -1.04 -16.02
N ALA A 82 -9.40 -2.24 -15.65
CA ALA A 82 -10.36 -3.06 -16.39
C ALA A 82 -11.08 -4.02 -15.43
N ASP A 83 -12.31 -4.37 -15.76
CA ASP A 83 -13.09 -5.37 -15.05
C ASP A 83 -13.99 -6.16 -16.03
N PRO A 84 -13.88 -7.49 -16.07
CA PRO A 84 -14.72 -8.32 -16.95
C PRO A 84 -16.20 -8.30 -16.59
N GLU A 85 -16.53 -8.03 -15.32
CA GLU A 85 -17.91 -8.01 -14.81
C GLU A 85 -18.60 -6.65 -14.99
N GLY A 86 -17.93 -5.65 -15.58
CA GLY A 86 -18.50 -4.34 -15.87
C GLY A 86 -18.78 -3.48 -14.63
N ARG A 87 -18.16 -3.75 -13.48
CA ARG A 87 -18.29 -2.92 -12.28
C ARG A 87 -17.62 -1.56 -12.50
N LYS A 88 -18.06 -0.54 -11.78
CA LYS A 88 -17.50 0.82 -11.82
C LYS A 88 -16.03 0.81 -11.42
N LEU A 89 -15.19 1.47 -12.22
CA LEU A 89 -13.75 1.56 -12.02
C LEU A 89 -13.33 2.95 -11.55
N VAL A 90 -12.23 3.03 -10.80
CA VAL A 90 -11.64 4.33 -10.41
C VAL A 90 -11.22 5.16 -11.63
N THR A 91 -10.90 4.51 -12.76
CA THR A 91 -10.58 5.16 -14.03
C THR A 91 -11.77 5.86 -14.67
N ASP A 92 -13.01 5.46 -14.36
CA ASP A 92 -14.22 6.10 -14.88
C ASP A 92 -14.42 7.51 -14.30
N LEU A 93 -13.83 7.78 -13.14
CA LEU A 93 -13.89 9.07 -12.45
C LEU A 93 -12.88 10.09 -12.99
N VAL A 94 -11.86 9.65 -13.74
CA VAL A 94 -10.72 10.47 -14.20
C VAL A 94 -10.61 10.43 -15.73
N ARG A 95 -11.55 11.08 -16.41
CA ARG A 95 -11.59 11.08 -17.88
C ARG A 95 -10.67 12.14 -18.48
N GLY A 96 -10.22 11.93 -19.73
CA GLY A 96 -9.41 12.91 -20.48
C GLY A 96 -7.91 12.73 -20.37
N PHE A 97 -7.40 11.83 -19.53
CA PHE A 97 -5.95 11.62 -19.31
C PHE A 97 -5.37 10.40 -20.05
N GLY A 98 -6.14 9.82 -20.97
CA GLY A 98 -5.74 8.60 -21.67
C GLY A 98 -5.78 7.36 -20.76
N LYS A 99 -4.93 6.37 -21.07
CA LYS A 99 -4.88 5.13 -20.26
C LYS A 99 -4.05 5.36 -19.00
N VAL A 100 -4.72 5.47 -17.87
CA VAL A 100 -4.12 5.50 -16.53
C VAL A 100 -4.52 4.27 -15.73
N HIS A 101 -3.74 3.94 -14.71
CA HIS A 101 -3.99 2.82 -13.80
C HIS A 101 -3.76 3.25 -12.34
N PRO A 102 -4.41 2.61 -11.38
CA PRO A 102 -4.24 2.95 -9.96
C PRO A 102 -2.89 2.48 -9.42
N VAL A 103 -2.28 3.31 -8.58
CA VAL A 103 -1.07 3.01 -7.81
C VAL A 103 -1.45 2.28 -6.53
N GLY A 104 -1.35 0.97 -6.56
CA GLY A 104 -1.87 0.10 -5.50
C GLY A 104 -3.40 0.01 -5.54
N ARG A 105 -3.98 -0.48 -4.45
CA ARG A 105 -5.42 -0.73 -4.37
C ARG A 105 -6.03 -0.20 -3.09
N LEU A 106 -7.28 0.18 -3.17
CA LEU A 106 -8.24 0.25 -2.08
C LEU A 106 -9.38 -0.72 -2.40
N ASP A 107 -9.90 -1.39 -1.40
CA ASP A 107 -11.01 -2.32 -1.58
C ASP A 107 -12.26 -1.59 -2.07
N PHE A 108 -13.22 -2.34 -2.62
CA PHE A 108 -14.48 -1.82 -3.15
C PHE A 108 -15.22 -0.91 -2.17
N ASN A 109 -15.29 -1.32 -0.89
CA ASN A 109 -15.95 -0.61 0.19
C ASN A 109 -15.02 0.31 1.02
N THR A 110 -13.80 0.58 0.53
CA THR A 110 -12.85 1.50 1.17
C THR A 110 -12.83 2.83 0.42
N GLU A 111 -12.85 3.92 1.15
CA GLU A 111 -12.77 5.29 0.63
C GLU A 111 -11.37 5.88 0.76
N GLY A 112 -11.15 7.03 0.12
CA GLY A 112 -10.01 7.89 0.36
C GLY A 112 -9.01 7.96 -0.77
N LEU A 113 -7.83 8.48 -0.46
CA LEU A 113 -6.84 8.88 -1.44
C LEU A 113 -6.24 7.69 -2.20
N ILE A 114 -6.23 7.78 -3.52
CA ILE A 114 -5.56 6.84 -4.42
C ILE A 114 -4.93 7.64 -5.56
N ILE A 115 -3.70 7.27 -5.96
CA ILE A 115 -3.03 7.88 -7.10
C ILE A 115 -3.35 7.03 -8.34
N LEU A 116 -3.63 7.70 -9.47
CA LEU A 116 -3.69 7.08 -10.79
C LEU A 116 -2.62 7.70 -11.68
N THR A 117 -1.98 6.89 -12.52
CA THR A 117 -0.90 7.34 -13.41
C THR A 117 -0.77 6.44 -14.63
N ASN A 118 -0.06 6.92 -15.66
CA ASN A 118 0.45 6.12 -16.79
C ASN A 118 1.93 5.71 -16.59
N ASP A 119 2.58 6.15 -15.48
CA ASP A 119 3.96 5.83 -15.13
C ASP A 119 4.04 4.52 -14.32
N GLY A 120 4.46 3.44 -14.98
CA GLY A 120 4.60 2.13 -14.35
C GLY A 120 5.77 2.03 -13.37
N GLU A 121 6.81 2.86 -13.51
CA GLU A 121 7.96 2.87 -12.60
C GLU A 121 7.59 3.56 -11.28
N PHE A 122 6.92 4.69 -11.37
CA PHE A 122 6.33 5.37 -10.22
C PHE A 122 5.35 4.47 -9.48
N THR A 123 4.48 3.76 -10.21
CA THR A 123 3.53 2.81 -9.63
C THR A 123 4.24 1.74 -8.82
N ASN A 124 5.28 1.14 -9.40
CA ASN A 124 6.03 0.08 -8.75
C ASN A 124 6.72 0.58 -7.48
N PHE A 125 7.34 1.77 -7.56
CA PHE A 125 7.99 2.38 -6.41
C PHE A 125 7.00 2.67 -5.27
N VAL A 126 5.91 3.40 -5.53
CA VAL A 126 4.96 3.82 -4.48
C VAL A 126 4.17 2.64 -3.91
N ALA A 127 3.80 1.66 -4.76
CA ALA A 127 3.00 0.51 -4.32
C ALA A 127 3.80 -0.48 -3.48
N SER A 128 5.05 -0.77 -3.86
CA SER A 128 5.90 -1.80 -3.23
C SER A 128 6.82 -1.26 -2.14
N SER A 129 7.09 0.05 -2.12
CA SER A 129 8.04 0.63 -1.17
C SER A 129 7.50 0.63 0.26
N LYS A 130 8.25 0.00 1.15
CA LYS A 130 8.05 0.11 2.61
C LYS A 130 8.35 1.53 3.14
N ALA A 131 9.05 2.36 2.37
CA ALA A 131 9.35 3.74 2.73
C ALA A 131 8.18 4.70 2.49
N VAL A 132 7.11 4.25 1.81
CA VAL A 132 5.92 5.06 1.54
C VAL A 132 4.78 4.63 2.47
N PRO A 133 4.60 5.29 3.63
CA PRO A 133 3.53 4.97 4.56
C PRO A 133 2.16 5.25 3.95
N LYS A 134 1.17 4.46 4.32
CA LYS A 134 -0.23 4.66 3.99
C LYS A 134 -0.99 4.84 5.30
N VAL A 135 -1.61 6.00 5.49
CA VAL A 135 -2.33 6.33 6.73
C VAL A 135 -3.83 6.21 6.51
N TYR A 136 -4.48 5.55 7.43
CA TYR A 136 -5.91 5.27 7.37
C TYR A 136 -6.63 5.77 8.62
N GLU A 137 -7.82 6.31 8.41
CA GLU A 137 -8.81 6.52 9.46
C GLU A 137 -9.73 5.29 9.52
N VAL A 138 -9.82 4.69 10.69
CA VAL A 138 -10.49 3.40 10.92
C VAL A 138 -11.54 3.58 12.01
N LYS A 139 -12.80 3.22 11.71
CA LYS A 139 -13.85 3.07 12.72
C LYS A 139 -14.10 1.60 12.99
N THR A 140 -14.02 1.17 14.25
CA THR A 140 -14.32 -0.21 14.66
C THR A 140 -15.67 -0.31 15.34
N LYS A 141 -16.26 -1.50 15.29
CA LYS A 141 -17.35 -1.90 16.19
C LYS A 141 -16.73 -2.29 17.52
N GLY A 142 -17.23 -1.66 18.60
CA GLY A 142 -16.63 -1.84 19.93
C GLY A 142 -15.33 -1.05 20.10
N LEU A 143 -14.76 -1.15 21.30
CA LEU A 143 -13.55 -0.49 21.72
C LEU A 143 -12.46 -1.54 22.01
N PRO A 144 -11.51 -1.77 21.09
CA PRO A 144 -10.35 -2.62 21.34
C PRO A 144 -9.62 -2.20 22.61
N THR A 145 -9.26 -3.15 23.46
CA THR A 145 -8.44 -2.91 24.65
C THR A 145 -7.03 -2.48 24.25
N GLU A 146 -6.30 -1.82 25.14
CA GLU A 146 -4.92 -1.43 24.86
C GLU A 146 -4.01 -2.67 24.63
N VAL A 147 -4.32 -3.81 25.25
CA VAL A 147 -3.65 -5.09 24.99
C VAL A 147 -3.86 -5.54 23.54
N ALA A 148 -5.09 -5.45 23.04
CA ALA A 148 -5.42 -5.76 21.64
C ALA A 148 -4.71 -4.82 20.67
N LEU A 149 -4.72 -3.52 20.94
CA LEU A 149 -4.02 -2.52 20.09
C LEU A 149 -2.50 -2.75 20.07
N ASN A 150 -1.91 -3.08 21.21
CA ASN A 150 -0.48 -3.39 21.31
C ASN A 150 -0.10 -4.67 20.53
N LYS A 151 -1.00 -5.67 20.50
CA LYS A 151 -0.82 -6.84 19.63
C LYS A 151 -0.77 -6.44 18.15
N LEU A 152 -1.67 -5.55 17.71
CA LEU A 152 -1.70 -5.06 16.33
C LEU A 152 -0.47 -4.20 16.00
N ARG A 153 -0.02 -3.35 16.93
CA ARG A 153 1.19 -2.51 16.76
C ARG A 153 2.46 -3.34 16.55
N ARG A 154 2.59 -4.47 17.25
CA ARG A 154 3.76 -5.37 17.12
C ARG A 154 3.71 -6.28 15.90
N GLY A 155 2.60 -6.30 15.19
CA GLY A 155 2.30 -7.22 14.11
C GLY A 155 1.60 -8.48 14.60
N THR A 156 0.62 -8.94 13.81
CA THR A 156 -0.24 -10.07 14.13
C THR A 156 -0.28 -11.07 12.99
N LEU A 157 -0.52 -12.34 13.32
CA LEU A 157 -0.78 -13.38 12.33
C LEU A 157 -2.24 -13.25 11.88
N LEU A 158 -2.44 -13.11 10.58
CA LEU A 158 -3.76 -13.04 9.96
C LEU A 158 -4.31 -14.46 9.68
N PRO A 159 -5.64 -14.60 9.49
CA PRO A 159 -6.25 -15.91 9.22
C PRO A 159 -5.73 -16.63 7.98
N ASP A 160 -5.19 -15.90 7.02
CA ASP A 160 -4.58 -16.43 5.78
C ASP A 160 -3.09 -16.80 5.93
N GLY A 161 -2.57 -16.83 7.15
CA GLY A 161 -1.17 -17.17 7.46
C GLY A 161 -0.17 -16.03 7.27
N PHE A 162 -0.60 -14.85 6.81
CA PHE A 162 0.29 -13.69 6.67
C PHE A 162 0.58 -13.05 8.03
N LYS A 163 1.87 -12.88 8.38
CA LYS A 163 2.29 -12.12 9.55
C LYS A 163 2.54 -10.67 9.16
N THR A 164 1.76 -9.75 9.73
CA THR A 164 1.91 -8.32 9.42
C THR A 164 3.19 -7.76 10.01
N ALA A 165 3.75 -6.76 9.32
CA ALA A 165 4.77 -5.90 9.91
C ALA A 165 4.18 -5.06 11.07
N PRO A 166 5.03 -4.46 11.91
CA PRO A 166 4.61 -3.48 12.90
C PRO A 166 3.83 -2.33 12.26
N ALA A 167 2.76 -1.90 12.93
CA ALA A 167 1.92 -0.77 12.51
C ALA A 167 1.87 0.31 13.59
N GLU A 168 1.75 1.58 13.18
CA GLU A 168 1.45 2.64 14.15
C GLU A 168 -0.07 2.76 14.28
N ILE A 169 -0.56 2.73 15.52
CA ILE A 169 -1.99 2.89 15.81
C ILE A 169 -2.15 3.93 16.90
N LYS A 170 -2.83 5.02 16.56
CA LYS A 170 -3.16 6.12 17.47
C LYS A 170 -4.66 6.16 17.71
N ASN A 171 -5.06 6.33 18.95
CA ASN A 171 -6.45 6.59 19.30
C ASN A 171 -6.81 8.01 18.87
N LEU A 172 -7.87 8.19 18.10
CA LEU A 172 -8.38 9.52 17.72
C LEU A 172 -9.46 9.97 18.71
N LYS A 173 -10.55 9.26 18.77
CA LYS A 173 -11.65 9.51 19.69
C LYS A 173 -12.49 8.27 19.92
N PRO A 174 -12.85 7.93 21.15
CA PRO A 174 -13.88 6.96 21.42
C PRO A 174 -15.27 7.59 21.19
N THR A 175 -16.24 6.75 20.85
CA THR A 175 -17.67 7.01 21.03
C THR A 175 -18.20 5.92 21.96
N GLU A 176 -19.44 6.02 22.46
CA GLU A 176 -19.97 5.06 23.44
C GLU A 176 -19.76 3.59 23.05
N ASN A 177 -19.94 3.25 21.76
CA ASN A 177 -19.92 1.88 21.27
C ASN A 177 -18.88 1.61 20.18
N ASN A 178 -18.03 2.59 19.81
CA ASN A 178 -17.09 2.46 18.69
C ASN A 178 -15.81 3.25 18.94
N GLY A 179 -14.69 2.74 18.41
CA GLY A 179 -13.41 3.44 18.41
C GLY A 179 -13.08 4.05 17.05
N TRP A 180 -12.38 5.19 17.05
CA TRP A 180 -11.75 5.75 15.88
C TRP A 180 -10.24 5.75 16.08
N TYR A 181 -9.53 5.27 15.07
CA TYR A 181 -8.07 5.07 15.09
C TYR A 181 -7.45 5.64 13.83
N GLU A 182 -6.26 6.22 13.97
CA GLU A 182 -5.35 6.45 12.86
C GLU A 182 -4.39 5.26 12.80
N VAL A 183 -4.36 4.58 11.65
CA VAL A 183 -3.51 3.41 11.42
C VAL A 183 -2.55 3.70 10.30
N THR A 184 -1.24 3.64 10.58
CA THR A 184 -0.17 3.77 9.57
C THR A 184 0.39 2.41 9.24
N LEU A 185 0.36 2.05 7.96
CA LEU A 185 0.98 0.84 7.41
C LEU A 185 2.13 1.19 6.49
N PHE A 186 3.19 0.39 6.54
CA PHE A 186 4.36 0.45 5.67
C PHE A 186 4.39 -0.67 4.62
N GLU A 187 3.33 -1.42 4.54
CA GLU A 187 3.12 -2.54 3.62
C GLU A 187 1.67 -2.55 3.11
N GLY A 188 1.33 -3.52 2.26
CA GLY A 188 -0.04 -3.67 1.78
C GLY A 188 -0.35 -5.14 1.50
N HIS A 189 -1.25 -5.71 2.29
CA HIS A 189 -1.81 -7.04 2.08
C HIS A 189 -3.32 -6.95 1.83
N ASN A 190 -3.89 -7.97 1.23
CA ASN A 190 -5.32 -7.97 0.90
C ASN A 190 -6.18 -7.81 2.17
N GLN A 191 -6.98 -6.72 2.21
CA GLN A 191 -7.87 -6.36 3.32
C GLN A 191 -7.16 -6.29 4.69
N GLN A 192 -5.87 -5.94 4.72
CA GLN A 192 -5.00 -6.06 5.87
C GLN A 192 -5.61 -5.46 7.14
N ILE A 193 -6.02 -4.18 7.13
CA ILE A 193 -6.57 -3.51 8.32
C ILE A 193 -7.83 -4.23 8.82
N ARG A 194 -8.72 -4.67 7.92
CA ARG A 194 -9.93 -5.41 8.32
C ARG A 194 -9.57 -6.71 9.03
N LYS A 195 -8.70 -7.52 8.42
CA LYS A 195 -8.21 -8.78 9.00
C LYS A 195 -7.46 -8.57 10.32
N MET A 196 -6.68 -7.49 10.44
CA MET A 196 -5.97 -7.15 11.68
C MET A 196 -6.95 -6.91 12.83
N PHE A 197 -7.95 -6.06 12.63
CA PHE A 197 -8.94 -5.76 13.68
C PHE A 197 -9.87 -6.94 13.94
N ASP A 198 -10.25 -7.71 12.93
CA ASP A 198 -11.04 -8.94 13.09
C ASP A 198 -10.27 -9.98 13.93
N ALA A 199 -8.95 -10.11 13.79
CA ALA A 199 -8.09 -11.01 14.56
C ALA A 199 -8.00 -10.66 16.07
N VAL A 200 -8.51 -9.51 16.47
CA VAL A 200 -8.66 -9.09 17.88
C VAL A 200 -10.13 -8.89 18.28
N GLY A 201 -11.07 -9.37 17.45
CA GLY A 201 -12.51 -9.41 17.77
C GLY A 201 -13.27 -8.10 17.48
N HIS A 202 -12.71 -7.19 16.68
CA HIS A 202 -13.32 -5.89 16.41
C HIS A 202 -13.42 -5.62 14.89
N SER A 203 -14.62 -5.73 14.33
CA SER A 203 -14.84 -5.50 12.90
C SER A 203 -14.71 -4.03 12.50
N VAL A 204 -14.11 -3.77 11.34
CA VAL A 204 -13.97 -2.42 10.78
C VAL A 204 -15.26 -1.98 10.10
N VAL A 205 -15.89 -0.93 10.62
CA VAL A 205 -17.14 -0.34 10.12
C VAL A 205 -16.89 0.69 9.01
N LYS A 206 -15.89 1.58 9.20
CA LYS A 206 -15.45 2.55 8.20
C LYS A 206 -13.94 2.46 8.02
N LEU A 207 -13.51 2.59 6.78
CA LEU A 207 -12.10 2.61 6.42
C LEU A 207 -11.88 3.65 5.32
N ARG A 208 -11.02 4.63 5.59
CA ARG A 208 -10.67 5.70 4.65
C ARG A 208 -9.16 5.89 4.65
N ARG A 209 -8.52 5.89 3.50
CA ARG A 209 -7.11 6.27 3.39
C ARG A 209 -7.00 7.79 3.34
N ILE A 210 -6.30 8.38 4.30
CA ILE A 210 -6.18 9.83 4.47
C ILE A 210 -4.80 10.36 4.06
N SER A 211 -3.79 9.48 3.88
CA SER A 211 -2.47 9.89 3.42
C SER A 211 -1.77 8.77 2.63
N ILE A 212 -0.93 9.18 1.67
CA ILE A 212 0.00 8.34 0.93
C ILE A 212 1.36 9.04 0.94
N GLY A 213 2.34 8.48 1.68
CA GLY A 213 3.61 9.15 1.89
C GLY A 213 3.40 10.53 2.53
N HIS A 214 3.95 11.55 1.89
CA HIS A 214 3.81 12.95 2.31
C HIS A 214 2.48 13.60 1.89
N ILE A 215 1.77 13.00 0.93
CA ILE A 215 0.50 13.56 0.44
C ILE A 215 -0.60 13.31 1.46
N LYS A 216 -1.15 14.40 1.96
CA LYS A 216 -2.35 14.44 2.79
C LYS A 216 -3.24 15.54 2.25
N ASP A 217 -4.43 15.19 1.78
CA ASP A 217 -5.36 16.17 1.23
C ASP A 217 -6.79 15.82 1.67
N ASP A 218 -7.30 16.60 2.61
CA ASP A 218 -8.65 16.50 3.15
C ASP A 218 -9.65 17.44 2.44
N LYS A 219 -9.14 18.30 1.53
CA LYS A 219 -9.96 19.29 0.80
C LYS A 219 -10.57 18.70 -0.47
N ILE A 220 -10.06 17.62 -1.01
CA ILE A 220 -10.64 16.98 -2.19
C ILE A 220 -11.95 16.29 -1.82
N PRO A 221 -13.11 16.72 -2.37
CA PRO A 221 -14.38 16.03 -2.15
C PRO A 221 -14.34 14.56 -2.58
N VAL A 222 -15.16 13.72 -1.97
CA VAL A 222 -15.29 12.31 -2.37
C VAL A 222 -15.75 12.20 -3.82
N GLY A 223 -15.01 11.45 -4.64
CA GLY A 223 -15.25 11.31 -6.08
C GLY A 223 -14.53 12.37 -6.94
N ALA A 224 -14.00 13.43 -6.33
CA ALA A 224 -13.20 14.44 -7.03
C ALA A 224 -11.70 14.07 -7.05
N TYR A 225 -10.97 14.74 -7.96
CA TYR A 225 -9.53 14.53 -8.13
C TYR A 225 -8.81 15.86 -8.41
N ARG A 226 -7.50 15.86 -8.23
CA ARG A 226 -6.57 16.88 -8.75
C ARG A 226 -5.33 16.22 -9.35
N LEU A 227 -4.57 16.99 -10.11
CA LEU A 227 -3.23 16.59 -10.50
C LEU A 227 -2.28 16.74 -9.32
N LEU A 228 -1.25 15.88 -9.26
CA LEU A 228 -0.08 16.11 -8.42
C LEU A 228 0.84 17.10 -9.12
N ASP A 229 1.46 17.98 -8.35
CA ASP A 229 2.51 18.87 -8.86
C ASP A 229 3.87 18.14 -8.95
N GLU A 230 4.85 18.81 -9.57
CA GLU A 230 6.17 18.22 -9.77
C GLU A 230 6.90 17.95 -8.45
N ASP A 231 6.73 18.82 -7.45
CA ASP A 231 7.38 18.66 -6.14
C ASP A 231 6.82 17.44 -5.40
N GLU A 232 5.50 17.26 -5.44
CA GLU A 232 4.84 16.06 -4.89
C GLU A 232 5.34 14.77 -5.55
N VAL A 233 5.50 14.77 -6.88
CA VAL A 233 6.02 13.61 -7.63
C VAL A 233 7.50 13.38 -7.35
N ASN A 234 8.31 14.43 -7.37
CA ASN A 234 9.75 14.35 -7.13
C ASN A 234 10.07 13.89 -5.72
N PHE A 235 9.24 14.25 -4.73
CA PHE A 235 9.38 13.75 -3.38
C PHE A 235 9.27 12.22 -3.29
N PHE A 236 8.41 11.59 -4.07
CA PHE A 236 8.38 10.13 -4.14
C PHE A 236 9.61 9.55 -4.83
N ARG A 237 10.10 10.18 -5.91
CA ARG A 237 11.24 9.70 -6.69
C ARG A 237 12.57 9.84 -5.94
N ASN A 238 12.72 10.91 -5.17
CA ASN A 238 13.94 11.26 -4.44
C ASN A 238 13.66 11.50 -2.96
N PRO A 239 13.23 10.47 -2.20
CA PRO A 239 12.99 10.65 -0.78
C PRO A 239 14.30 10.95 -0.07
N THR A 240 14.44 12.14 0.52
CA THR A 240 15.63 12.49 1.30
C THR A 240 15.72 11.58 2.53
N GLN A 241 16.94 11.28 3.00
CA GLN A 241 17.15 10.47 4.22
C GLN A 241 16.42 11.04 5.45
N LYS A 242 16.29 12.36 5.53
CA LYS A 242 15.53 13.06 6.58
C LYS A 242 14.04 12.75 6.52
N THR A 243 13.52 12.56 5.33
CA THR A 243 12.11 12.24 5.06
C THR A 243 11.83 10.77 5.32
N LEU A 244 12.74 9.88 4.91
CA LEU A 244 12.63 8.44 5.19
C LEU A 244 12.64 8.17 6.71
N LYS A 245 13.53 8.82 7.48
CA LYS A 245 13.57 8.72 8.94
C LYS A 245 12.28 9.20 9.62
N LYS A 246 11.56 10.14 9.03
CA LYS A 246 10.28 10.63 9.57
C LYS A 246 9.15 9.60 9.43
N PHE A 247 9.28 8.67 8.47
CA PHE A 247 8.27 7.66 8.14
C PHE A 247 8.70 6.22 8.46
N THR A 248 9.95 5.98 8.87
CA THR A 248 10.34 4.65 9.38
C THR A 248 9.79 4.48 10.79
N PRO A 249 9.21 3.32 11.13
CA PRO A 249 8.85 3.01 12.51
C PRO A 249 10.09 3.21 13.37
N LYS A 250 9.99 3.96 14.44
CA LYS A 250 11.05 3.94 15.46
C LYS A 250 11.10 2.52 15.97
N ASP A 251 12.23 1.87 15.77
CA ASP A 251 12.54 0.57 16.35
C ASP A 251 12.65 0.78 17.87
N GLU A 252 11.50 0.78 18.54
CA GLU A 252 11.45 0.72 20.00
C GLU A 252 11.68 -0.73 20.42
N SER A 253 12.89 -1.25 20.15
CA SER A 253 13.48 -2.30 20.95
C SER A 253 13.97 -1.71 22.29
N VAL A 254 13.11 -0.94 22.94
CA VAL A 254 13.28 -0.60 24.35
C VAL A 254 12.70 -1.76 25.14
N GLN A 255 13.55 -2.72 25.45
CA GLN A 255 13.29 -3.64 26.55
C GLN A 255 13.00 -2.77 27.79
N PRO A 256 11.85 -2.91 28.46
CA PRO A 256 11.65 -2.27 29.74
C PRO A 256 12.72 -2.82 30.68
N LYS A 257 13.67 -1.99 31.12
CA LYS A 257 14.55 -2.30 32.24
C LYS A 257 13.65 -2.61 33.43
N LEU A 258 13.45 -3.88 33.71
CA LEU A 258 12.88 -4.34 34.97
C LEU A 258 13.78 -3.80 36.07
N LYS A 259 13.34 -2.75 36.74
CA LYS A 259 13.93 -2.33 38.03
C LYS A 259 13.60 -3.43 39.03
N THR A 260 14.52 -4.37 39.19
CA THR A 260 14.50 -5.29 40.31
C THR A 260 14.74 -4.51 41.57
N HIS A 261 13.68 -4.16 42.29
CA HIS A 261 13.80 -3.72 43.68
C HIS A 261 14.12 -4.98 44.51
N SER A 262 15.41 -5.27 44.63
CA SER A 262 15.88 -6.20 45.67
C SER A 262 15.78 -5.49 47.02
N ARG A 263 14.63 -5.66 47.67
CA ARG A 263 14.56 -5.42 49.13
C ARG A 263 15.25 -6.60 49.80
N SER A 264 16.48 -6.37 50.25
CA SER A 264 17.17 -7.29 51.16
C SER A 264 16.41 -7.35 52.50
N VAL A 265 15.66 -8.40 52.71
CA VAL A 265 15.07 -8.73 54.01
C VAL A 265 16.16 -9.41 54.83
N LYS A 266 16.74 -8.71 55.78
CA LYS A 266 17.63 -9.28 56.81
C LYS A 266 16.85 -10.30 57.64
N PRO A 267 17.38 -11.53 57.88
CA PRO A 267 16.71 -12.52 58.72
C PRO A 267 16.69 -12.06 60.16
N LYS A 268 15.52 -11.97 60.79
CA LYS A 268 15.36 -11.78 62.24
C LYS A 268 15.83 -13.02 62.97
N LYS A 269 16.79 -12.87 63.92
CA LYS A 269 17.21 -13.91 64.82
C LYS A 269 16.03 -14.36 65.70
N ILE A 270 15.73 -15.65 65.62
CA ILE A 270 14.77 -16.32 66.53
C ILE A 270 15.47 -16.55 67.83
N GLN A 271 15.04 -15.88 68.91
CA GLN A 271 15.43 -16.21 70.28
C GLN A 271 14.69 -17.45 70.76
N SER A 272 15.46 -18.50 71.09
CA SER A 272 14.94 -19.74 71.70
C SER A 272 14.50 -19.49 73.14
N ARG A 273 13.24 -19.56 73.44
CA ARG A 273 12.72 -19.62 74.81
C ARG A 273 12.83 -21.06 75.31
N LYS A 274 13.66 -21.23 76.34
CA LYS A 274 13.75 -22.49 77.13
C LYS A 274 12.44 -22.67 77.89
N PHE A 275 11.79 -23.80 77.62
CA PHE A 275 10.73 -24.32 78.50
C PHE A 275 11.33 -24.96 79.74
N LYS A 276 11.01 -24.43 80.96
CA LYS A 276 11.21 -25.13 82.23
C LYS A 276 10.07 -26.10 82.46
N LYS A 277 10.44 -27.37 82.75
CA LYS A 277 9.55 -28.41 83.24
C LYS A 277 9.00 -28.04 84.64
N ARG A 278 7.71 -28.25 84.82
CA ARG A 278 7.07 -28.77 85.99
C ARG A 278 5.97 -29.73 85.57
#